data_7bbb6d44494f858f60330e4aaea233fa
#
_entry.id   7bbb6d44494f858f60330e4aaea233fa
#
_cell.length_a   1.000
_cell.length_b   1.000
_cell.length_c   1.000
_cell.angle_alpha   90.00
_cell.angle_beta   90.00
_cell.angle_gamma   90.00
#
_symmetry.space_group_name_H-M   'P 1'
#
loop_
_entity.id
_entity.type
_entity.pdbx_description
1 polymer ?
#
loop_
_entity_poly.entity_id
_entity_poly.type
_entity_poly.pdbx_seq_one_letter_code
_entity_poly.pdbx_strand_id
1 'polypeptide(L)'
;MRIFSELDTDEALDVALEITVPVTNIVQDEALVSELKKVLPSGTRSEAEVMRFGLAKIAALMPILLKAHRADVYAILAPFNGLTAEETGKQNIITTCNQVRKLLQDKDCIDFFASLRSAEAQRE
;
A
#
# COMPACT_ATOMS: atom_id res chain seq x y z
N MET A 1 -6.11 -1.28 -13.86
CA MET A 1 -4.87 -1.45 -13.05
C MET A 1 -4.65 -2.93 -12.75
N ARG A 2 -3.42 -3.38 -12.92
CA ARG A 2 -3.02 -4.72 -12.47
C ARG A 2 -2.34 -4.59 -11.10
N ILE A 3 -2.73 -5.43 -10.14
CA ILE A 3 -2.08 -5.44 -8.83
C ILE A 3 -0.78 -6.25 -8.90
N PHE A 4 0.04 -6.17 -7.84
CA PHE A 4 1.38 -6.75 -7.82
C PHE A 4 1.38 -8.25 -8.13
N SER A 5 0.45 -8.98 -7.55
CA SER A 5 0.35 -10.44 -7.75
C SER A 5 -0.08 -10.83 -9.18
N GLU A 6 -0.56 -9.90 -9.97
CA GLU A 6 -0.94 -10.14 -11.38
C GLU A 6 0.18 -9.87 -12.36
N LEU A 7 1.31 -9.33 -11.90
CA LEU A 7 2.45 -9.00 -12.75
C LEU A 7 3.37 -10.22 -12.88
N ASP A 8 4.06 -10.31 -14.04
CA ASP A 8 5.13 -11.32 -14.15
C ASP A 8 6.36 -10.85 -13.35
N THR A 9 7.38 -11.70 -13.27
CA THR A 9 8.57 -11.40 -12.46
C THR A 9 9.28 -10.13 -12.90
N ASP A 10 9.49 -9.96 -14.18
CA ASP A 10 10.19 -8.78 -14.71
C ASP A 10 9.39 -7.49 -14.45
N GLU A 11 8.09 -7.53 -14.72
CA GLU A 11 7.21 -6.38 -14.46
C GLU A 11 7.15 -6.04 -12.98
N ALA A 12 7.05 -7.07 -12.13
CA ALA A 12 6.97 -6.88 -10.69
C ALA A 12 8.27 -6.27 -10.14
N LEU A 13 9.42 -6.71 -10.63
CA LEU A 13 10.71 -6.15 -10.22
C LEU A 13 10.86 -4.70 -10.66
N ASP A 14 10.44 -4.37 -11.87
CA ASP A 14 10.48 -2.99 -12.36
C ASP A 14 9.60 -2.09 -11.50
N VAL A 15 8.38 -2.53 -11.21
CA VAL A 15 7.46 -1.78 -10.35
C VAL A 15 8.05 -1.62 -8.95
N ALA A 16 8.59 -2.70 -8.37
CA ALA A 16 9.17 -2.66 -7.03
C ALA A 16 10.30 -1.62 -6.94
N LEU A 17 11.16 -1.55 -7.96
CA LEU A 17 12.23 -0.56 -8.01
C LEU A 17 11.68 0.87 -8.12
N GLU A 18 10.65 1.07 -8.93
CA GLU A 18 10.05 2.40 -9.10
C GLU A 18 9.34 2.90 -7.85
N ILE A 19 8.72 2.01 -7.08
CA ILE A 19 7.95 2.42 -5.91
C ILE A 19 8.73 2.41 -4.59
N THR A 20 10.01 2.01 -4.62
CA THR A 20 10.82 1.94 -3.40
C THR A 20 10.89 3.26 -2.66
N VAL A 21 11.18 4.36 -3.36
CA VAL A 21 11.30 5.69 -2.73
C VAL A 21 9.96 6.16 -2.14
N PRO A 22 8.86 6.17 -2.91
CA PRO A 22 7.58 6.62 -2.33
C PRO A 22 7.08 5.71 -1.20
N VAL A 23 7.30 4.40 -1.29
CA VAL A 23 6.95 3.50 -0.19
C VAL A 23 7.78 3.82 1.05
N THR A 24 9.08 4.06 0.90
CA THR A 24 9.96 4.45 2.00
C THR A 24 9.47 5.74 2.66
N ASN A 25 9.09 6.74 1.87
CA ASN A 25 8.57 8.00 2.40
C ASN A 25 7.33 7.78 3.28
N ILE A 26 6.45 6.88 2.86
CA ILE A 26 5.23 6.57 3.61
C ILE A 26 5.56 5.84 4.90
N VAL A 27 6.43 4.82 4.85
CA VAL A 27 6.75 4.01 6.04
C VAL A 27 7.59 4.75 7.06
N GLN A 28 8.19 5.89 6.70
CA GLN A 28 8.88 6.76 7.64
C GLN A 28 7.92 7.67 8.43
N ASP A 29 6.67 7.74 8.04
CA ASP A 29 5.67 8.55 8.74
C ASP A 29 5.21 7.80 9.98
N GLU A 30 5.63 8.28 11.15
CA GLU A 30 5.35 7.64 12.43
C GLU A 30 3.86 7.55 12.74
N ALA A 31 3.09 8.57 12.37
CA ALA A 31 1.64 8.56 12.59
C ALA A 31 0.97 7.45 11.78
N LEU A 32 1.39 7.30 10.52
CA LEU A 32 0.88 6.26 9.64
C LEU A 32 1.29 4.87 10.14
N VAL A 33 2.57 4.70 10.50
CA VAL A 33 3.08 3.43 11.01
C VAL A 33 2.37 3.04 12.29
N SER A 34 2.12 4.00 13.19
CA SER A 34 1.37 3.79 14.41
C SER A 34 -0.04 3.25 14.11
N GLU A 35 -0.70 3.81 13.10
CA GLU A 35 -2.02 3.33 12.68
C GLU A 35 -1.95 1.91 12.11
N LEU A 36 -0.91 1.62 11.33
CA LEU A 36 -0.70 0.27 10.77
C LEU A 36 -0.42 -0.77 11.85
N LYS A 37 0.19 -0.38 12.96
CA LYS A 37 0.54 -1.29 14.05
C LYS A 37 -0.63 -1.66 14.95
N LYS A 38 -1.76 -1.00 14.82
CA LYS A 38 -2.95 -1.38 15.59
C LYS A 38 -3.34 -2.80 15.22
N VAL A 39 -3.48 -3.64 16.22
CA VAL A 39 -3.78 -5.05 16.03
C VAL A 39 -5.24 -5.34 16.36
N LEU A 40 -5.72 -6.52 15.94
CA LEU A 40 -7.05 -6.98 16.26
C LEU A 40 -7.24 -7.08 17.77
N PRO A 41 -8.40 -6.65 18.29
CA PRO A 41 -8.70 -6.83 19.71
C PRO A 41 -8.64 -8.30 20.12
N SER A 42 -8.26 -8.51 21.37
CA SER A 42 -8.24 -9.84 21.96
C SER A 42 -9.63 -10.50 21.85
N GLY A 43 -9.67 -11.75 21.41
CA GLY A 43 -10.94 -12.47 21.25
C GLY A 43 -11.57 -12.40 19.87
N THR A 44 -11.03 -11.57 18.98
CA THR A 44 -11.51 -11.51 17.59
C THR A 44 -11.15 -12.78 16.87
N ARG A 45 -12.14 -13.53 16.38
CA ARG A 45 -11.94 -14.84 15.77
C ARG A 45 -12.66 -15.07 14.46
N SER A 46 -13.76 -14.36 14.20
CA SER A 46 -14.56 -14.61 12.99
C SER A 46 -13.93 -13.89 11.78
N GLU A 47 -14.12 -14.46 10.60
CA GLU A 47 -13.70 -13.84 9.35
C GLU A 47 -14.37 -12.49 9.14
N ALA A 48 -15.65 -12.37 9.54
CA ALA A 48 -16.39 -11.13 9.43
C ALA A 48 -15.77 -10.02 10.30
N GLU A 49 -15.33 -10.36 11.51
CA GLU A 49 -14.67 -9.40 12.40
C GLU A 49 -13.32 -8.96 11.85
N VAL A 50 -12.53 -9.91 11.34
CA VAL A 50 -11.25 -9.61 10.70
C VAL A 50 -11.43 -8.69 9.52
N MET A 51 -12.43 -8.97 8.68
CA MET A 51 -12.74 -8.14 7.52
C MET A 51 -13.16 -6.73 7.92
N ARG A 52 -14.02 -6.59 8.93
CA ARG A 52 -14.43 -5.28 9.44
C ARG A 52 -13.26 -4.48 9.97
N PHE A 53 -12.36 -5.13 10.70
CA PHE A 53 -11.15 -4.47 11.20
C PHE A 53 -10.27 -3.99 10.05
N GLY A 54 -10.06 -4.85 9.04
CA GLY A 54 -9.28 -4.50 7.86
C GLY A 54 -9.86 -3.31 7.10
N LEU A 55 -11.18 -3.30 6.88
CA LEU A 55 -11.85 -2.19 6.21
C LEU A 55 -11.78 -0.90 7.03
N ALA A 56 -11.95 -1.01 8.34
CA ALA A 56 -11.83 0.14 9.24
C ALA A 56 -10.42 0.71 9.21
N LYS A 57 -9.40 -0.14 9.17
CA LYS A 57 -8.01 0.27 9.09
C LYS A 57 -7.73 0.99 7.76
N ILE A 58 -8.23 0.46 6.65
CA ILE A 58 -8.09 1.11 5.34
C ILE A 58 -8.77 2.48 5.37
N ALA A 59 -9.98 2.56 5.92
CA ALA A 59 -10.70 3.82 6.02
C ALA A 59 -9.95 4.86 6.87
N ALA A 60 -9.29 4.41 7.93
CA ALA A 60 -8.49 5.29 8.78
C ALA A 60 -7.21 5.76 8.08
N LEU A 61 -6.61 4.91 7.25
CA LEU A 61 -5.36 5.23 6.54
C LEU A 61 -5.58 6.14 5.34
N MET A 62 -6.72 6.03 4.65
CA MET A 62 -6.96 6.77 3.41
C MET A 62 -6.79 8.29 3.55
N PRO A 63 -7.37 8.96 4.57
CA PRO A 63 -7.17 10.39 4.72
C PRO A 63 -5.71 10.77 4.95
N ILE A 64 -4.98 9.97 5.71
CA ILE A 64 -3.56 10.21 5.99
C ILE A 64 -2.76 10.09 4.70
N LEU A 65 -2.99 9.01 3.94
CA LEU A 65 -2.28 8.78 2.69
C LEU A 65 -2.57 9.87 1.66
N LEU A 66 -3.84 10.21 1.47
CA LEU A 66 -4.21 11.16 0.41
C LEU A 66 -3.97 12.61 0.79
N LYS A 67 -3.86 12.92 2.07
CA LYS A 67 -3.58 14.29 2.52
C LYS A 67 -2.08 14.53 2.69
N ALA A 68 -1.39 13.65 3.40
CA ALA A 68 0.02 13.86 3.74
C ALA A 68 0.98 13.26 2.70
N HIS A 69 0.56 12.21 2.00
CA HIS A 69 1.41 11.47 1.06
C HIS A 69 0.82 11.39 -0.33
N ARG A 70 0.10 12.42 -0.74
CA ARG A 70 -0.57 12.44 -2.06
C ARG A 70 0.39 12.14 -3.20
N ALA A 71 1.52 12.81 -3.25
CA ALA A 71 2.51 12.62 -4.31
C ALA A 71 3.08 11.20 -4.28
N ASP A 72 3.33 10.67 -3.09
CA ASP A 72 3.84 9.31 -2.94
C ASP A 72 2.82 8.27 -3.39
N VAL A 73 1.54 8.49 -3.08
CA VAL A 73 0.46 7.60 -3.52
C VAL A 73 0.39 7.57 -5.05
N TYR A 74 0.44 8.74 -5.69
CA TYR A 74 0.42 8.81 -7.15
C TYR A 74 1.63 8.10 -7.76
N ALA A 75 2.80 8.29 -7.18
CA ALA A 75 4.03 7.65 -7.65
C ALA A 75 3.98 6.12 -7.50
N ILE A 76 3.29 5.63 -6.48
CA ILE A 76 3.10 4.18 -6.29
C ILE A 76 2.09 3.62 -7.28
N LEU A 77 0.96 4.29 -7.48
CA LEU A 77 -0.10 3.80 -8.36
C LEU A 77 0.27 3.86 -9.84
N ALA A 78 1.08 4.85 -10.23
CA ALA A 78 1.42 5.09 -11.63
C ALA A 78 1.97 3.86 -12.36
N PRO A 79 2.99 3.15 -11.85
CA PRO A 79 3.51 1.97 -12.56
C PRO A 79 2.47 0.85 -12.69
N PHE A 80 1.61 0.68 -11.70
CA PHE A 80 0.55 -0.33 -11.78
C PHE A 80 -0.50 0.01 -12.83
N ASN A 81 -0.70 1.30 -13.11
CA ASN A 81 -1.69 1.77 -14.09
C ASN A 81 -1.11 1.95 -15.48
N GLY A 82 0.20 1.94 -15.63
CA GLY A 82 0.84 2.32 -16.88
C GLY A 82 0.68 3.80 -17.19
N LEU A 83 0.55 4.64 -16.17
CA LEU A 83 0.37 6.09 -16.27
C LEU A 83 1.54 6.80 -15.58
N THR A 84 1.65 8.11 -15.81
CA THR A 84 2.55 8.94 -15.02
C THR A 84 1.88 9.29 -13.69
N ALA A 85 2.67 9.76 -12.72
CA ALA A 85 2.13 10.23 -11.44
C ALA A 85 1.14 11.39 -11.65
N GLU A 86 1.46 12.30 -12.58
CA GLU A 86 0.58 13.42 -12.92
C GLU A 86 -0.76 12.94 -13.47
N GLU A 87 -0.73 12.00 -14.40
CA GLU A 87 -1.94 11.42 -14.98
C GLU A 87 -2.76 10.69 -13.92
N THR A 88 -2.09 9.99 -13.01
CA THR A 88 -2.74 9.32 -11.89
C THR A 88 -3.49 10.31 -11.01
N GLY A 89 -2.90 11.48 -10.76
CA GLY A 89 -3.52 12.54 -9.97
C GLY A 89 -4.76 13.15 -10.61
N LYS A 90 -4.94 12.94 -11.91
CA LYS A 90 -6.12 13.45 -12.65
C LYS A 90 -7.26 12.45 -12.72
N GLN A 91 -7.09 11.25 -12.19
CA GLN A 91 -8.15 10.26 -12.14
C GLN A 91 -9.28 10.71 -11.21
N ASN A 92 -10.45 10.13 -11.40
CA ASN A 92 -11.57 10.28 -10.47
C ASN A 92 -11.13 9.79 -9.09
N ILE A 93 -11.52 10.53 -8.03
CA ILE A 93 -11.11 10.18 -6.67
C ILE A 93 -11.58 8.78 -6.24
N ILE A 94 -12.75 8.37 -6.69
CA ILE A 94 -13.27 7.03 -6.36
C ILE A 94 -12.39 5.95 -6.99
N THR A 95 -11.95 6.17 -8.22
CA THR A 95 -11.02 5.27 -8.92
C THR A 95 -9.71 5.16 -8.14
N THR A 96 -9.14 6.30 -7.74
CA THR A 96 -7.88 6.33 -6.99
C THR A 96 -8.02 5.62 -5.64
N CYS A 97 -9.09 5.88 -4.91
CA CYS A 97 -9.34 5.24 -3.62
C CYS A 97 -9.48 3.73 -3.76
N ASN A 98 -10.19 3.27 -4.80
CA ASN A 98 -10.34 1.84 -5.07
C ASN A 98 -9.01 1.18 -5.40
N GLN A 99 -8.14 1.87 -6.12
CA GLN A 99 -6.81 1.35 -6.47
C GLN A 99 -5.93 1.22 -5.22
N VAL A 100 -5.93 2.24 -4.36
CA VAL A 100 -5.20 2.17 -3.09
C VAL A 100 -5.71 1.00 -2.26
N ARG A 101 -7.02 0.83 -2.16
CA ARG A 101 -7.62 -0.26 -1.41
C ARG A 101 -7.19 -1.62 -1.96
N LYS A 102 -7.18 -1.78 -3.29
CA LYS A 102 -6.75 -3.03 -3.92
C LYS A 102 -5.30 -3.37 -3.60
N LEU A 103 -4.41 -2.37 -3.60
CA LEU A 103 -3.01 -2.60 -3.25
C LEU A 103 -2.84 -2.96 -1.78
N LEU A 104 -3.58 -2.30 -0.89
CA LEU A 104 -3.53 -2.61 0.54
C LEU A 104 -4.09 -3.99 0.87
N GLN A 105 -4.97 -4.51 0.02
CA GLN A 105 -5.54 -5.85 0.17
C GLN A 105 -4.72 -6.93 -0.54
N ASP A 106 -3.74 -6.55 -1.34
CA ASP A 106 -2.86 -7.51 -2.03
C ASP A 106 -1.84 -8.06 -1.03
N LYS A 107 -2.18 -9.20 -0.44
CA LYS A 107 -1.34 -9.84 0.56
C LYS A 107 0.05 -10.17 0.03
N ASP A 108 0.15 -10.62 -1.22
CA ASP A 108 1.44 -10.98 -1.82
C ASP A 108 2.36 -9.77 -1.94
N CYS A 109 1.81 -8.61 -2.29
CA CYS A 109 2.57 -7.36 -2.34
C CYS A 109 3.09 -6.97 -0.96
N ILE A 110 2.22 -7.04 0.05
CA ILE A 110 2.59 -6.70 1.43
C ILE A 110 3.65 -7.65 1.95
N ASP A 111 3.48 -8.96 1.72
CA ASP A 111 4.43 -9.98 2.17
C ASP A 111 5.79 -9.81 1.49
N PHE A 112 5.80 -9.48 0.20
CA PHE A 112 7.03 -9.23 -0.55
C PHE A 112 7.83 -8.08 0.06
N PHE A 113 7.18 -6.94 0.30
CA PHE A 113 7.87 -5.78 0.87
C PHE A 113 8.27 -6.00 2.32
N ALA A 114 7.48 -6.72 3.09
CA ALA A 114 7.85 -7.10 4.46
C ALA A 114 9.10 -7.98 4.48
N SER A 115 9.21 -8.92 3.53
CA SER A 115 10.38 -9.80 3.39
C SER A 115 11.64 -9.01 3.05
N LEU A 116 11.55 -8.04 2.14
CA LEU A 116 12.68 -7.18 1.79
C LEU A 116 13.16 -6.37 2.99
N ARG A 117 12.22 -5.81 3.74
CA ARG A 117 12.53 -5.03 4.92
C ARG A 117 13.23 -5.88 5.98
N SER A 118 12.76 -7.11 6.20
CA SER A 118 13.37 -8.05 7.14
C SER A 118 14.78 -8.42 6.72
N ALA A 119 15.00 -8.64 5.42
CA ALA A 119 16.32 -8.96 4.90
C ALA A 119 17.32 -7.81 5.12
N GLU A 120 16.88 -6.57 4.90
CA GLU A 120 17.71 -5.39 5.16
C GLU A 120 18.05 -5.24 6.63
N ALA A 121 17.08 -5.47 7.52
CA ALA A 121 17.30 -5.39 8.97
C ALA A 121 18.30 -6.44 9.44
N GLN A 122 18.32 -7.62 8.82
CA GLN A 122 19.23 -8.69 9.19
C GLN A 122 20.67 -8.47 8.71
N ARG A 123 20.86 -7.60 7.72
CA ARG A 123 22.20 -7.28 7.20
C ARG A 123 22.98 -6.33 8.10
N GLU A 124 22.28 -5.64 8.95
CA GLU A 124 22.88 -4.75 9.92
C GLU A 124 23.17 -5.51 11.24
#